data_4cc0e62d0ef0fa979ac9d2a4e82540ed
#
_entry.id   4cc0e62d0ef0fa979ac9d2a4e82540ed
#
_cell.length_a   1.000
_cell.length_b   1.000
_cell.length_c   1.000
_cell.angle_alpha   90.00
_cell.angle_beta   90.00
_cell.angle_gamma   90.00
#
_symmetry.space_group_name_H-M   'P 1'
#
loop_
_entity.id
_entity.type
_entity.pdbx_description
1 polymer ?
#
loop_
_entity_poly.entity_id
_entity_poly.type
_entity_poly.pdbx_seq_one_letter_code
_entity_poly.pdbx_strand_id
1 'polypeptide(L)' 'MEIRIKDEFIKIGQALKLAGVVEDGVEAKYAINDGLVLVNGEVENRRGRKIHPGDTISYDGKDIYVIG' A
#
# COMPACT_ATOMS: atom_id res chain seq x y z
N MET A 1 0.26 -8.94 7.49
CA MET A 1 1.26 -8.15 8.24
C MET A 1 0.67 -6.79 8.62
N GLU A 2 1.26 -6.14 9.60
CA GLU A 2 0.81 -4.83 10.03
C GLU A 2 1.91 -3.81 9.80
N ILE A 3 1.52 -2.59 9.41
CA ILE A 3 2.41 -1.44 9.42
C ILE A 3 1.78 -0.35 10.28
N ARG A 4 2.59 0.27 11.12
CA ARG A 4 2.14 1.35 11.99
C ARG A 4 2.62 2.68 11.42
N ILE A 5 1.70 3.64 11.32
CA ILE A 5 2.03 4.98 10.83
C ILE A 5 1.77 5.99 11.95
N LYS A 6 2.54 7.06 11.96
CA LYS A 6 2.39 8.14 12.95
C LYS A 6 1.54 9.28 12.43
N ASP A 7 1.49 9.44 11.12
CA ASP A 7 0.75 10.51 10.46
C ASP A 7 -0.71 10.09 10.23
N GLU A 8 -1.52 11.03 9.80
CA GLU A 8 -2.91 10.80 9.48
C GLU A 8 -3.09 9.80 8.35
N PHE A 9 -2.16 9.78 7.42
CA PHE A 9 -2.18 8.88 6.27
C PHE A 9 -0.77 8.63 5.77
N ILE A 10 -0.64 7.62 4.93
CA ILE A 10 0.58 7.32 4.19
C ILE A 10 0.19 7.12 2.73
N LYS A 11 1.03 7.54 1.79
CA LYS A 11 0.76 7.26 0.38
C LYS A 11 0.98 5.80 0.10
N ILE A 12 0.17 5.23 -0.81
CA ILE A 12 0.16 3.80 -1.09
C ILE A 12 1.55 3.26 -1.47
N GLY A 13 2.30 3.99 -2.29
CA GLY A 13 3.65 3.56 -2.66
C GLY A 13 4.59 3.48 -1.48
N GLN A 14 4.49 4.43 -0.56
CA GLN A 14 5.29 4.41 0.66
C GLN A 14 4.89 3.29 1.59
N ALA A 15 3.59 2.98 1.65
CA ALA A 15 3.09 1.89 2.46
C ALA A 15 3.64 0.55 1.97
N LEU A 16 3.71 0.34 0.66
CA LEU A 16 4.29 -0.87 0.07
C LEU A 16 5.78 -1.01 0.42
N LYS A 17 6.53 0.09 0.38
CA LYS A 17 7.94 0.07 0.77
C LYS A 17 8.11 -0.20 2.27
N LEU A 18 7.31 0.45 3.08
CA LEU A 18 7.37 0.27 4.54
C LEU A 18 7.07 -1.18 4.92
N ALA A 19 6.13 -1.81 4.22
CA ALA A 19 5.79 -3.22 4.43
C ALA A 19 6.85 -4.18 3.91
N GLY A 20 7.79 -3.69 3.12
CA GLY A 20 8.86 -4.54 2.57
C GLY A 20 8.41 -5.43 1.42
N VAL A 21 7.25 -5.19 0.83
CA VAL A 21 6.75 -6.00 -0.29
C VAL A 21 7.27 -5.50 -1.64
N VAL A 22 7.82 -4.29 -1.67
CA VAL A 22 8.56 -3.75 -2.82
C VAL A 22 9.85 -3.14 -2.30
N GLU A 23 10.87 -3.05 -3.16
CA GLU A 23 12.19 -2.55 -2.74
C GLU A 23 12.30 -1.03 -2.85
N ASP A 24 11.64 -0.43 -3.83
CA ASP A 24 11.77 1.01 -4.09
C ASP A 24 10.50 1.58 -4.72
N GLY A 25 10.53 2.89 -4.96
CA GLY A 25 9.39 3.60 -5.52
C GLY A 25 9.07 3.20 -6.96
N VAL A 26 10.07 2.77 -7.74
CA VAL A 26 9.85 2.35 -9.12
C VAL A 26 9.06 1.04 -9.15
N GLU A 27 9.44 0.09 -8.32
CA GLU A 27 8.72 -1.18 -8.21
C GLU A 27 7.29 -0.95 -7.73
N ALA A 28 7.10 -0.07 -6.74
CA ALA A 28 5.77 0.30 -6.25
C ALA A 28 4.93 0.91 -7.38
N LYS A 29 5.53 1.79 -8.17
CA LYS A 29 4.85 2.44 -9.29
C LYS A 29 4.32 1.41 -10.30
N TYR A 30 5.15 0.45 -10.69
CA TYR A 30 4.74 -0.58 -11.64
C TYR A 30 3.63 -1.47 -11.06
N ALA A 31 3.76 -1.87 -9.81
CA ALA A 31 2.75 -2.70 -9.16
C ALA A 31 1.39 -2.00 -9.15
N ILE A 32 1.37 -0.72 -8.80
CA ILE A 32 0.13 0.06 -8.74
C ILE A 32 -0.46 0.26 -10.14
N ASN A 33 0.38 0.66 -11.11
CA ASN A 33 -0.08 0.92 -12.48
C ASN A 33 -0.60 -0.35 -13.17
N ASP A 34 -0.02 -1.49 -12.85
CA ASP A 34 -0.40 -2.77 -13.45
C ASP A 34 -1.66 -3.38 -12.82
N GLY A 35 -2.25 -2.71 -11.84
CA GLY A 35 -3.48 -3.18 -11.20
C GLY A 35 -3.27 -4.34 -10.26
N LEU A 36 -2.06 -4.50 -9.73
CA LEU A 36 -1.71 -5.61 -8.85
C LEU A 36 -1.97 -5.32 -7.37
N VAL A 37 -2.30 -4.06 -7.05
CA VAL A 37 -2.48 -3.60 -5.67
C VAL A 37 -3.96 -3.32 -5.44
N LEU A 38 -4.48 -3.88 -4.35
CA LEU A 38 -5.85 -3.64 -3.93
C LEU A 38 -5.86 -2.86 -2.63
N VAL A 39 -6.85 -1.99 -2.46
CA VAL A 39 -7.12 -1.30 -1.21
C VAL A 39 -8.54 -1.66 -0.80
N ASN A 40 -8.66 -2.28 0.36
CA ASN A 40 -9.96 -2.72 0.89
C ASN A 40 -10.71 -3.60 -0.12
N GLY A 41 -9.98 -4.45 -0.85
CA GLY A 41 -10.54 -5.39 -1.79
C GLY A 41 -10.77 -4.86 -3.20
N GLU A 42 -10.45 -3.60 -3.46
CA GLU A 42 -10.65 -2.99 -4.79
C GLU A 42 -9.30 -2.59 -5.39
N VAL A 43 -9.14 -2.81 -6.70
CA VAL A 43 -7.93 -2.43 -7.41
C VAL A 43 -7.73 -0.92 -7.32
N GLU A 44 -6.54 -0.51 -6.92
CA GLU A 44 -6.18 0.89 -6.85
C GLU A 44 -4.98 1.15 -7.76
N ASN A 45 -5.19 1.98 -8.79
CA ASN A 45 -4.12 2.31 -9.74
C ASN A 45 -3.64 3.77 -9.64
N ARG A 46 -4.08 4.50 -8.62
CA ARG A 46 -3.64 5.88 -8.38
C ARG A 46 -2.48 5.89 -7.40
N ARG A 47 -1.33 6.38 -7.82
CA ARG A 47 -0.13 6.44 -6.97
C ARG A 47 -0.26 7.40 -5.80
N GLY A 48 -1.16 8.37 -5.92
CA GLY A 48 -1.40 9.35 -4.88
C GLY A 48 -2.43 8.93 -3.84
N ARG A 49 -2.94 7.69 -3.91
CA ARG A 49 -3.94 7.24 -2.95
C ARG A 49 -3.43 7.36 -1.53
N LYS A 50 -4.18 8.03 -0.70
CA LYS A 50 -3.90 8.14 0.74
C LYS A 50 -4.46 6.93 1.46
N ILE A 51 -3.62 6.29 2.25
CA ILE A 51 -3.98 5.13 3.05
C ILE A 51 -4.02 5.54 4.51
N HIS A 52 -5.12 5.26 5.17
CA HIS A 52 -5.36 5.65 6.56
C HIS A 52 -5.33 4.43 7.48
N PRO A 53 -5.13 4.62 8.77
CA PRO A 53 -5.31 3.53 9.74
C PRO A 53 -6.69 2.90 9.57
N GLY A 54 -6.74 1.58 9.53
CA GLY A 54 -7.96 0.81 9.27
C GLY A 54 -8.07 0.33 7.83
N ASP A 55 -7.26 0.88 6.91
CA ASP A 55 -7.24 0.38 5.54
C ASP A 55 -6.38 -0.88 5.43
N THR A 56 -6.74 -1.73 4.48
CA THR A 56 -5.98 -2.95 4.17
C THR A 56 -5.50 -2.87 2.73
N ILE A 57 -4.20 -3.09 2.53
CA ILE A 57 -3.61 -3.16 1.20
C ILE A 57 -3.27 -4.61 0.91
N SER A 58 -3.63 -5.09 -0.27
CA SER A 58 -3.29 -6.45 -0.69
C SER A 58 -2.40 -6.39 -1.93
N TYR A 59 -1.30 -7.14 -1.90
CA TYR A 59 -0.35 -7.21 -3.00
C TYR A 59 0.39 -8.54 -2.95
N ASP A 60 0.47 -9.21 -4.09
CA ASP A 60 1.24 -10.45 -4.23
C ASP A 60 0.86 -11.51 -3.18
N GLY A 61 -0.44 -11.66 -2.93
CA GLY A 61 -0.95 -12.63 -1.97
C GLY A 61 -0.76 -12.26 -0.51
N LYS A 62 -0.28 -11.06 -0.23
CA LYS A 62 -0.05 -10.58 1.13
C LYS A 62 -1.02 -9.47 1.48
N ASP A 63 -1.54 -9.51 2.70
CA ASP A 63 -2.41 -8.46 3.22
C ASP A 63 -1.63 -7.61 4.21
N ILE A 64 -1.71 -6.30 4.02
CA ILE A 64 -1.03 -5.31 4.86
C ILE A 64 -2.09 -4.50 5.58
N TYR A 65 -2.13 -4.61 6.91
CA TYR A 65 -3.08 -3.88 7.74
C TYR A 65 -2.41 -2.61 8.26
N VAL A 66 -2.98 -1.47 7.92
CA VAL A 66 -2.42 -0.17 8.33
C VAL A 66 -3.02 0.22 9.66
N ILE A 67 -2.18 0.48 10.65
CA ILE A 67 -2.59 0.86 12.01
C ILE A 67 -1.92 2.17 12.43
N GLY A 68 -2.56 2.87 13.34
CA GLY A 68 -2.06 4.15 13.85
C GLY A 68 -1.37 4.09 15.19
#